data_82b3e7e64e65806c973bc6e41b6b07fd
#
_entry.id   82b3e7e64e65806c973bc6e41b6b07fd
#
_cell.length_a   1.000
_cell.length_b   1.000
_cell.length_c   1.000
_cell.angle_alpha   90.00
_cell.angle_beta   90.00
_cell.angle_gamma   90.00
#
_symmetry.space_group_name_H-M   'P 1'
#
loop_
_entity.id
_entity.type
_entity.pdbx_description
1 polymer ?
#
loop_
_entity_poly.entity_id
_entity_poly.type
_entity_poly.pdbx_seq_one_letter_code
_entity_poly.pdbx_strand_id
1 'polypeptide(L)'
;MSGKILVWLLATVLLTTAPPADAQQAKNIHRIGFLVPGSSATFSARIEALRQGLRDLDYVEGKGIVIEYRYAEGKLERLPNLAAELTRLKLDLIVAAGSEATAAAKNATKEIPIVMTNGGDVVRLGFVASLARPGGNITGLISNPSELLGKRLELLQEAVPKANRVAILFNPETRVDPANKEAQATAQALGLKLQILEVRTPDDLEDAFRAATRERADALMVRSGAFVNFHQKRIAQLAIKSRLPAMYNNVDAGFLMSYETNRLDSYRRAAIYVDKILKGVKPGDLPVEQPMKFELIINLKTAKQIGLTIPPNVLARADRVIR
;
A
#
# COMPACT_ATOMS: atom_id res chain seq x y z
N MET A 1 74.95 -37.17 10.26
CA MET A 1 74.03 -36.13 10.77
C MET A 1 73.09 -35.56 9.67
N SER A 2 72.67 -36.30 8.70
CA SER A 2 71.97 -35.71 7.54
C SER A 2 70.52 -36.20 7.34
N GLY A 3 70.09 -37.28 8.01
CA GLY A 3 68.78 -37.85 7.73
C GLY A 3 67.60 -37.28 8.55
N LYS A 4 67.91 -36.82 9.76
CA LYS A 4 66.84 -36.32 10.71
C LYS A 4 66.39 -34.89 10.42
N ILE A 5 67.24 -34.07 9.80
CA ILE A 5 66.95 -32.67 9.46
C ILE A 5 66.02 -32.60 8.22
N LEU A 6 66.18 -33.53 7.28
CA LEU A 6 65.37 -33.58 6.05
C LEU A 6 63.93 -34.00 6.32
N VAL A 7 63.66 -34.83 7.29
CA VAL A 7 62.31 -35.26 7.69
C VAL A 7 61.53 -34.14 8.40
N TRP A 8 62.21 -33.29 9.15
CA TRP A 8 61.57 -32.13 9.80
C TRP A 8 61.25 -31.00 8.84
N LEU A 9 62.03 -30.79 7.79
CA LEU A 9 61.75 -29.81 6.72
C LEU A 9 60.59 -30.23 5.82
N LEU A 10 60.41 -31.55 5.55
CA LEU A 10 59.27 -32.05 4.80
C LEU A 10 57.95 -31.99 5.60
N ALA A 11 57.97 -32.11 6.93
CA ALA A 11 56.81 -32.02 7.76
C ALA A 11 56.28 -30.56 7.91
N THR A 12 57.21 -29.58 7.83
CA THR A 12 56.81 -28.14 7.90
C THR A 12 56.22 -27.59 6.60
N VAL A 13 56.57 -28.16 5.44
CA VAL A 13 56.04 -27.74 4.15
C VAL A 13 54.63 -28.29 3.91
N LEU A 14 54.22 -29.40 4.51
CA LEU A 14 52.88 -29.98 4.39
C LEU A 14 51.81 -29.27 5.24
N LEU A 15 52.20 -28.43 6.23
CA LEU A 15 51.24 -27.67 7.03
C LEU A 15 50.85 -26.30 6.47
N THR A 16 51.49 -25.83 5.38
CA THR A 16 51.24 -24.49 4.84
C THR A 16 50.32 -24.46 3.61
N THR A 17 49.80 -25.61 3.14
CA THR A 17 48.93 -25.72 1.99
C THR A 17 47.48 -26.09 2.33
N ALA A 18 47.01 -25.87 3.56
CA ALA A 18 45.59 -25.89 3.81
C ALA A 18 45.02 -24.64 3.11
N PRO A 19 44.14 -24.78 2.09
CA PRO A 19 43.44 -23.63 1.57
C PRO A 19 42.70 -22.97 2.76
N PRO A 20 42.63 -21.63 2.82
CA PRO A 20 41.78 -21.00 3.82
C PRO A 20 40.40 -21.65 3.68
N ALA A 21 39.97 -22.34 4.72
CA ALA A 21 38.58 -22.74 4.81
C ALA A 21 37.80 -21.42 4.76
N ASP A 22 37.27 -21.10 3.58
CA ASP A 22 36.19 -20.11 3.49
C ASP A 22 35.16 -20.59 4.49
N ALA A 23 35.22 -20.04 5.70
CA ALA A 23 34.17 -20.17 6.66
C ALA A 23 32.96 -19.52 5.98
N GLN A 24 32.21 -20.36 5.27
CA GLN A 24 30.94 -20.01 4.70
C GLN A 24 30.11 -19.56 5.89
N GLN A 25 30.19 -18.23 6.17
CA GLN A 25 29.34 -17.60 7.16
C GLN A 25 27.95 -18.10 6.86
N ALA A 26 27.39 -18.90 7.74
CA ALA A 26 26.00 -19.37 7.63
C ALA A 26 25.17 -18.12 7.38
N LYS A 27 24.76 -17.92 6.12
CA LYS A 27 24.03 -16.74 5.70
C LYS A 27 22.76 -16.79 6.52
N ASN A 28 22.66 -15.97 7.57
CA ASN A 28 21.46 -15.90 8.40
C ASN A 28 20.28 -15.66 7.48
N ILE A 29 19.39 -16.64 7.40
CA ILE A 29 18.18 -16.54 6.59
C ILE A 29 17.22 -15.66 7.39
N HIS A 30 17.01 -14.46 6.90
CA HIS A 30 16.06 -13.52 7.48
C HIS A 30 14.61 -14.00 7.29
N ARG A 31 13.77 -13.79 8.29
CA ARG A 31 12.36 -14.15 8.24
C ARG A 31 11.49 -12.91 8.35
N ILE A 32 10.68 -12.65 7.32
CA ILE A 32 9.78 -11.50 7.26
C ILE A 32 8.33 -11.99 7.29
N GLY A 33 7.49 -11.39 8.12
CA GLY A 33 6.04 -11.52 8.01
C GLY A 33 5.48 -10.54 6.99
N PHE A 34 4.51 -10.95 6.18
CA PHE A 34 3.77 -10.03 5.33
C PHE A 34 2.27 -10.16 5.60
N LEU A 35 1.70 -9.16 6.27
CA LEU A 35 0.29 -9.10 6.64
C LEU A 35 -0.51 -8.34 5.59
N VAL A 36 -1.44 -9.03 4.92
CA VAL A 36 -2.18 -8.54 3.77
C VAL A 36 -3.68 -8.56 4.05
N PRO A 37 -4.40 -7.43 3.95
CA PRO A 37 -5.85 -7.40 4.17
C PRO A 37 -6.67 -8.03 3.04
N GLY A 38 -6.14 -8.10 1.83
CA GLY A 38 -6.78 -8.73 0.66
C GLY A 38 -6.36 -10.17 0.44
N SER A 39 -6.57 -10.65 -0.79
CA SER A 39 -6.14 -11.98 -1.24
C SER A 39 -4.78 -11.94 -1.95
N SER A 40 -4.15 -13.11 -2.13
CA SER A 40 -2.93 -13.24 -2.92
C SER A 40 -3.12 -12.74 -4.36
N ALA A 41 -4.27 -13.01 -4.96
CA ALA A 41 -4.61 -12.57 -6.31
C ALA A 41 -4.71 -11.05 -6.43
N THR A 42 -5.38 -10.37 -5.47
CA THR A 42 -5.56 -8.91 -5.50
C THR A 42 -4.30 -8.14 -5.14
N PHE A 43 -3.33 -8.80 -4.50
CA PHE A 43 -2.04 -8.21 -4.09
C PHE A 43 -0.85 -8.70 -4.92
N SER A 44 -1.03 -9.58 -5.89
CA SER A 44 0.06 -10.21 -6.65
C SER A 44 1.09 -9.22 -7.20
N ALA A 45 0.65 -8.16 -7.90
CA ALA A 45 1.54 -7.14 -8.45
C ALA A 45 2.32 -6.37 -7.37
N ARG A 46 1.70 -6.12 -6.21
CA ARG A 46 2.35 -5.42 -5.08
C ARG A 46 3.36 -6.30 -4.38
N ILE A 47 3.04 -7.59 -4.20
CA ILE A 47 3.96 -8.60 -3.66
C ILE A 47 5.19 -8.70 -4.57
N GLU A 48 4.96 -8.76 -5.89
CA GLU A 48 6.07 -8.84 -6.85
C GLU A 48 6.92 -7.57 -6.85
N ALA A 49 6.33 -6.39 -6.69
CA ALA A 49 7.08 -5.14 -6.56
C ALA A 49 7.97 -5.13 -5.30
N LEU A 50 7.48 -5.63 -4.15
CA LEU A 50 8.31 -5.80 -2.94
C LEU A 50 9.43 -6.80 -3.17
N ARG A 51 9.12 -7.97 -3.77
CA ARG A 51 10.13 -8.99 -4.11
C ARG A 51 11.21 -8.43 -5.04
N GLN A 52 10.80 -7.62 -6.03
CA GLN A 52 11.76 -6.97 -6.92
C GLN A 52 12.67 -6.01 -6.14
N GLY A 53 12.11 -5.15 -5.27
CA GLY A 53 12.91 -4.27 -4.43
C GLY A 53 13.86 -5.03 -3.49
N LEU A 54 13.45 -6.19 -2.98
CA LEU A 54 14.32 -7.06 -2.19
C LEU A 54 15.44 -7.68 -3.03
N ARG A 55 15.14 -8.15 -4.26
CA ARG A 55 16.16 -8.68 -5.19
C ARG A 55 17.18 -7.62 -5.58
N ASP A 56 16.75 -6.38 -5.80
CA ASP A 56 17.64 -5.24 -6.11
C ASP A 56 18.62 -4.94 -4.95
N LEU A 57 18.37 -5.47 -3.76
CA LEU A 57 19.19 -5.37 -2.53
C LEU A 57 19.81 -6.72 -2.12
N ASP A 58 19.92 -7.68 -3.07
CA ASP A 58 20.49 -9.00 -2.90
C ASP A 58 19.74 -9.96 -1.95
N TYR A 59 18.48 -9.64 -1.58
CA TYR A 59 17.61 -10.54 -0.84
C TYR A 59 16.75 -11.38 -1.80
N VAL A 60 17.11 -12.66 -1.94
CA VAL A 60 16.36 -13.60 -2.78
C VAL A 60 15.54 -14.52 -1.88
N GLU A 61 14.21 -14.55 -2.08
CA GLU A 61 13.30 -15.44 -1.35
C GLU A 61 13.72 -16.92 -1.53
N GLY A 62 13.87 -17.64 -0.41
CA GLY A 62 14.39 -19.01 -0.36
C GLY A 62 15.92 -19.13 -0.29
N LYS A 63 16.70 -18.07 -0.48
CA LYS A 63 18.19 -18.12 -0.41
C LYS A 63 18.79 -17.20 0.69
N GLY A 64 18.17 -16.10 0.99
CA GLY A 64 18.66 -15.15 2.00
C GLY A 64 17.52 -14.59 2.85
N ILE A 65 16.30 -14.78 2.39
CA ILE A 65 15.10 -14.32 3.06
C ILE A 65 13.95 -15.30 2.86
N VAL A 66 13.11 -15.44 3.89
CA VAL A 66 11.84 -16.18 3.86
C VAL A 66 10.73 -15.21 4.18
N ILE A 67 9.65 -15.22 3.39
CA ILE A 67 8.50 -14.36 3.58
C ILE A 67 7.29 -15.21 3.98
N GLU A 68 6.78 -14.95 5.19
CA GLU A 68 5.60 -15.61 5.76
C GLU A 68 4.36 -14.77 5.46
N TYR A 69 3.60 -15.16 4.45
CA TYR A 69 2.40 -14.43 4.04
C TYR A 69 1.18 -14.79 4.88
N ARG A 70 0.40 -13.78 5.27
CA ARG A 70 -0.93 -13.95 5.88
C ARG A 70 -1.95 -13.06 5.17
N TYR A 71 -2.99 -13.67 4.65
CA TYR A 71 -4.03 -13.02 3.84
C TYR A 71 -5.36 -13.01 4.60
N ALA A 72 -5.94 -11.84 4.80
CA ALA A 72 -7.24 -11.71 5.44
C ALA A 72 -8.42 -11.98 4.49
N GLU A 73 -8.16 -12.06 3.17
CA GLU A 73 -9.17 -12.32 2.12
C GLU A 73 -10.32 -11.30 2.13
N GLY A 74 -10.02 -10.04 2.47
CA GLY A 74 -11.00 -8.96 2.60
C GLY A 74 -11.78 -8.96 3.91
N LYS A 75 -11.59 -9.95 4.78
CA LYS A 75 -12.23 -10.09 6.09
C LYS A 75 -11.34 -9.46 7.15
N LEU A 76 -11.55 -8.16 7.42
CA LEU A 76 -10.69 -7.36 8.30
C LEU A 76 -10.62 -7.91 9.73
N GLU A 77 -11.71 -8.53 10.19
CA GLU A 77 -11.80 -9.19 11.49
C GLU A 77 -10.80 -10.32 11.69
N ARG A 78 -10.20 -10.83 10.62
CA ARG A 78 -9.14 -11.86 10.68
C ARG A 78 -7.77 -11.28 10.98
N LEU A 79 -7.54 -10.00 10.70
CA LEU A 79 -6.22 -9.38 10.82
C LEU A 79 -5.58 -9.52 12.22
N PRO A 80 -6.32 -9.34 13.34
CA PRO A 80 -5.74 -9.51 14.67
C PRO A 80 -5.18 -10.92 14.91
N ASN A 81 -5.91 -11.96 14.51
CA ASN A 81 -5.47 -13.35 14.67
C ASN A 81 -4.27 -13.65 13.75
N LEU A 82 -4.29 -13.19 12.50
CA LEU A 82 -3.18 -13.36 11.55
C LEU A 82 -1.91 -12.63 12.00
N ALA A 83 -2.05 -11.43 12.60
CA ALA A 83 -0.94 -10.71 13.20
C ALA A 83 -0.35 -11.49 14.40
N ALA A 84 -1.22 -12.03 15.28
CA ALA A 84 -0.80 -12.86 16.41
C ALA A 84 -0.10 -14.16 15.96
N GLU A 85 -0.52 -14.78 14.86
CA GLU A 85 0.20 -15.91 14.27
C GLU A 85 1.61 -15.52 13.85
N LEU A 86 1.76 -14.39 13.15
CA LEU A 86 3.07 -13.89 12.71
C LEU A 86 4.00 -13.64 13.88
N THR A 87 3.52 -13.09 14.99
CA THR A 87 4.38 -12.81 16.16
C THR A 87 4.95 -14.06 16.82
N ARG A 88 4.37 -15.24 16.58
CA ARG A 88 4.88 -16.53 17.10
C ARG A 88 6.02 -17.12 16.26
N LEU A 89 6.32 -16.55 15.07
CA LEU A 89 7.24 -17.15 14.10
C LEU A 89 8.69 -16.67 14.20
N LYS A 90 9.09 -15.98 15.28
CA LYS A 90 10.45 -15.41 15.42
C LYS A 90 10.88 -14.64 14.16
N LEU A 91 10.11 -13.63 13.79
CA LEU A 91 10.37 -12.80 12.64
C LEU A 91 11.37 -11.69 12.97
N ASP A 92 12.20 -11.31 11.99
CA ASP A 92 13.05 -10.13 12.07
C ASP A 92 12.21 -8.83 11.93
N LEU A 93 11.15 -8.87 11.13
CA LEU A 93 10.20 -7.76 10.97
C LEU A 93 8.89 -8.22 10.33
N ILE A 94 7.88 -7.34 10.37
CA ILE A 94 6.59 -7.51 9.69
C ILE A 94 6.41 -6.37 8.68
N VAL A 95 6.14 -6.71 7.42
CA VAL A 95 5.60 -5.77 6.42
C VAL A 95 4.08 -5.76 6.55
N ALA A 96 3.47 -4.60 6.72
CA ALA A 96 2.03 -4.44 6.90
C ALA A 96 1.42 -3.62 5.74
N ALA A 97 0.47 -4.21 5.01
CA ALA A 97 -0.13 -3.60 3.85
C ALA A 97 -1.34 -2.72 4.20
N GLY A 98 -1.12 -1.42 4.32
CA GLY A 98 -2.18 -0.43 4.63
C GLY A 98 -2.42 -0.25 6.12
N SER A 99 -3.32 0.67 6.45
CA SER A 99 -3.56 1.10 7.84
C SER A 99 -4.14 -0.01 8.73
N GLU A 100 -5.04 -0.83 8.20
CA GLU A 100 -5.73 -1.90 8.94
C GLU A 100 -4.74 -3.01 9.36
N ALA A 101 -3.90 -3.44 8.42
CA ALA A 101 -2.84 -4.42 8.71
C ALA A 101 -1.80 -3.84 9.69
N THR A 102 -1.44 -2.56 9.53
CA THR A 102 -0.52 -1.87 10.45
C THR A 102 -1.10 -1.78 11.86
N ALA A 103 -2.39 -1.46 12.00
CA ALA A 103 -3.08 -1.43 13.29
C ALA A 103 -3.08 -2.81 13.97
N ALA A 104 -3.37 -3.86 13.21
CA ALA A 104 -3.37 -5.23 13.71
C ALA A 104 -1.96 -5.66 14.17
N ALA A 105 -0.92 -5.40 13.37
CA ALA A 105 0.46 -5.70 13.71
C ALA A 105 0.91 -4.90 14.96
N LYS A 106 0.60 -3.59 15.03
CA LYS A 106 0.89 -2.73 16.19
C LYS A 106 0.30 -3.26 17.48
N ASN A 107 -0.93 -3.78 17.42
CA ASN A 107 -1.62 -4.33 18.60
C ASN A 107 -1.03 -5.68 19.01
N ALA A 108 -0.52 -6.47 18.05
CA ALA A 108 0.04 -7.80 18.30
C ALA A 108 1.47 -7.74 18.87
N THR A 109 2.25 -6.70 18.57
CA THR A 109 3.64 -6.59 19.05
C THR A 109 4.08 -5.14 19.29
N LYS A 110 4.97 -4.96 20.29
CA LYS A 110 5.69 -3.70 20.55
C LYS A 110 7.18 -3.81 20.25
N GLU A 111 7.66 -5.02 19.96
CA GLU A 111 9.09 -5.34 19.83
C GLU A 111 9.47 -5.60 18.38
N ILE A 112 8.69 -6.43 17.67
CA ILE A 112 8.98 -6.76 16.28
C ILE A 112 8.83 -5.50 15.42
N PRO A 113 9.86 -5.10 14.64
CA PRO A 113 9.80 -4.00 13.70
C PRO A 113 8.64 -4.14 12.70
N ILE A 114 7.97 -3.05 12.39
CA ILE A 114 6.87 -3.04 11.43
C ILE A 114 7.19 -2.02 10.33
N VAL A 115 7.27 -2.49 9.09
CA VAL A 115 7.37 -1.65 7.89
C VAL A 115 5.99 -1.54 7.25
N MET A 116 5.36 -0.39 7.38
CA MET A 116 4.06 -0.15 6.73
C MET A 116 4.24 0.24 5.26
N THR A 117 3.34 -0.22 4.43
CA THR A 117 3.21 0.22 3.04
C THR A 117 1.87 0.92 2.85
N ASN A 118 1.87 2.08 2.21
CA ASN A 118 0.64 2.86 1.96
C ASN A 118 -0.22 3.12 3.21
N GLY A 119 0.41 3.50 4.32
CA GLY A 119 -0.31 3.99 5.51
C GLY A 119 -1.12 5.25 5.19
N GLY A 120 -2.21 5.48 5.94
CA GLY A 120 -2.98 6.73 5.89
C GLY A 120 -2.34 7.82 6.76
N ASP A 121 -3.17 8.55 7.50
CA ASP A 121 -2.71 9.54 8.49
C ASP A 121 -2.16 8.83 9.74
N VAL A 122 -0.90 8.44 9.67
CA VAL A 122 -0.25 7.55 10.64
C VAL A 122 0.00 8.22 11.99
N VAL A 123 0.10 9.55 12.01
CA VAL A 123 0.23 10.33 13.26
C VAL A 123 -1.13 10.37 13.96
N ARG A 124 -2.20 10.72 13.26
CA ARG A 124 -3.57 10.73 13.81
C ARG A 124 -4.03 9.33 14.25
N LEU A 125 -3.62 8.29 13.53
CA LEU A 125 -3.88 6.89 13.91
C LEU A 125 -2.98 6.42 15.07
N GLY A 126 -2.06 7.26 15.53
CA GLY A 126 -1.15 6.96 16.63
C GLY A 126 -0.16 5.84 16.30
N PHE A 127 0.15 5.60 15.03
CA PHE A 127 1.15 4.59 14.65
C PHE A 127 2.56 5.08 14.93
N VAL A 128 2.80 6.36 14.70
CA VAL A 128 4.09 7.04 14.92
C VAL A 128 3.89 8.36 15.64
N ALA A 129 4.91 8.83 16.37
CA ALA A 129 4.86 10.13 17.05
C ALA A 129 4.91 11.30 16.07
N SER A 130 5.76 11.20 15.04
CA SER A 130 5.85 12.12 13.91
C SER A 130 6.42 11.41 12.69
N LEU A 131 6.30 12.00 11.51
CA LEU A 131 6.89 11.43 10.29
C LEU A 131 8.42 11.45 10.33
N ALA A 132 9.02 12.53 10.84
CA ALA A 132 10.47 12.68 10.92
C ALA A 132 11.11 11.76 12.00
N ARG A 133 10.38 11.51 13.10
CA ARG A 133 10.85 10.68 14.23
C ARG A 133 9.69 9.79 14.69
N PRO A 134 9.56 8.59 14.11
CA PRO A 134 8.49 7.64 14.47
C PRO A 134 8.47 7.26 15.94
N GLY A 135 9.64 7.07 16.55
CA GLY A 135 9.83 6.87 18.01
C GLY A 135 9.41 5.52 18.56
N GLY A 136 8.88 4.62 17.75
CA GLY A 136 8.42 3.28 18.14
C GLY A 136 8.97 2.17 17.24
N ASN A 137 8.25 1.05 17.17
CA ASN A 137 8.62 -0.09 16.33
C ASN A 137 8.02 0.00 14.90
N ILE A 138 7.40 1.11 14.52
CA ILE A 138 6.73 1.28 13.21
C ILE A 138 7.43 2.37 12.40
N THR A 139 7.69 2.07 11.14
CA THR A 139 8.16 3.01 10.11
C THR A 139 7.62 2.61 8.74
N GLY A 140 8.05 3.26 7.67
CA GLY A 140 7.72 2.87 6.29
C GLY A 140 7.19 4.01 5.43
N LEU A 141 6.24 3.71 4.55
CA LEU A 141 5.72 4.62 3.55
C LEU A 141 4.23 4.88 3.76
N ILE A 142 3.83 6.13 3.58
CA ILE A 142 2.41 6.52 3.57
C ILE A 142 1.96 6.87 2.17
N SER A 143 0.68 6.67 1.90
CA SER A 143 -0.03 7.41 0.86
C SER A 143 -0.75 8.54 1.58
N ASN A 144 -0.65 9.77 1.14
CA ASN A 144 -1.33 10.87 1.82
C ASN A 144 -2.75 11.11 1.24
N PRO A 145 -3.74 10.25 1.58
CA PRO A 145 -5.06 10.31 0.97
C PRO A 145 -5.88 11.51 1.43
N SER A 146 -5.60 12.06 2.61
CA SER A 146 -6.37 13.19 3.15
C SER A 146 -6.03 14.50 2.44
N GLU A 147 -4.76 14.78 2.18
CA GLU A 147 -4.32 15.97 1.43
C GLU A 147 -4.68 15.90 -0.07
N LEU A 148 -4.95 14.71 -0.59
CA LEU A 148 -5.33 14.53 -1.99
C LEU A 148 -6.82 14.68 -2.26
N LEU A 149 -7.66 14.72 -1.23
CA LEU A 149 -9.10 14.69 -1.44
C LEU A 149 -9.61 15.95 -2.12
N GLY A 150 -9.10 17.11 -1.73
CA GLY A 150 -9.36 18.38 -2.41
C GLY A 150 -8.93 18.32 -3.87
N LYS A 151 -7.68 17.90 -4.15
CA LYS A 151 -7.17 17.82 -5.52
C LYS A 151 -7.94 16.81 -6.39
N ARG A 152 -8.39 15.72 -5.81
CA ARG A 152 -9.24 14.76 -6.51
C ARG A 152 -10.62 15.34 -6.86
N LEU A 153 -11.22 16.15 -5.98
CA LEU A 153 -12.47 16.87 -6.27
C LEU A 153 -12.29 17.84 -7.42
N GLU A 154 -11.21 18.62 -7.46
CA GLU A 154 -10.86 19.51 -8.56
C GLU A 154 -10.76 18.74 -9.89
N LEU A 155 -9.94 17.68 -9.92
CA LEU A 155 -9.73 16.86 -11.12
C LEU A 155 -11.00 16.17 -11.59
N LEU A 156 -11.84 15.72 -10.66
CA LEU A 156 -13.12 15.09 -10.98
C LEU A 156 -14.09 16.11 -11.57
N GLN A 157 -14.16 17.33 -11.05
CA GLN A 157 -14.96 18.41 -11.60
C GLN A 157 -14.44 18.88 -12.97
N GLU A 158 -13.13 18.99 -13.14
CA GLU A 158 -12.54 19.30 -14.45
C GLU A 158 -12.90 18.24 -15.50
N ALA A 159 -12.95 16.95 -15.11
CA ALA A 159 -13.35 15.85 -15.99
C ALA A 159 -14.87 15.83 -16.26
N VAL A 160 -15.67 16.35 -15.33
CA VAL A 160 -17.13 16.43 -15.38
C VAL A 160 -17.58 17.87 -15.11
N PRO A 161 -17.40 18.82 -16.04
CA PRO A 161 -17.59 20.26 -15.77
C PRO A 161 -19.00 20.67 -15.33
N LYS A 162 -20.01 19.82 -15.59
CA LYS A 162 -21.41 20.06 -15.21
C LYS A 162 -21.74 19.46 -13.82
N ALA A 163 -20.77 18.86 -13.13
CA ALA A 163 -21.03 18.29 -11.82
C ALA A 163 -21.34 19.37 -10.79
N ASN A 164 -22.44 19.19 -10.08
CA ASN A 164 -22.88 20.03 -8.95
C ASN A 164 -22.91 19.22 -7.64
N ARG A 165 -23.00 17.89 -7.73
CA ARG A 165 -23.03 16.99 -6.57
C ARG A 165 -22.07 15.82 -6.76
N VAL A 166 -21.20 15.64 -5.80
CA VAL A 166 -20.27 14.50 -5.74
C VAL A 166 -20.64 13.61 -4.56
N ALA A 167 -20.94 12.35 -4.86
CA ALA A 167 -21.10 11.32 -3.83
C ALA A 167 -19.72 10.83 -3.36
N ILE A 168 -19.56 10.60 -2.05
CA ILE A 168 -18.34 10.05 -1.45
C ILE A 168 -18.70 8.72 -0.80
N LEU A 169 -18.25 7.62 -1.41
CA LEU A 169 -18.45 6.27 -0.90
C LEU A 169 -17.27 5.88 0.02
N PHE A 170 -17.56 5.44 1.23
CA PHE A 170 -16.54 5.03 2.19
C PHE A 170 -17.04 3.92 3.12
N ASN A 171 -16.08 3.18 3.69
CA ASN A 171 -16.34 2.26 4.80
C ASN A 171 -15.89 2.90 6.12
N PRO A 172 -16.74 3.02 7.15
CA PRO A 172 -16.43 3.74 8.39
C PRO A 172 -15.37 3.03 9.25
N GLU A 173 -15.12 1.75 9.05
CA GLU A 173 -14.05 1.02 9.75
C GLU A 173 -12.66 1.59 9.47
N THR A 174 -12.49 2.33 8.38
CA THR A 174 -11.25 3.05 8.08
C THR A 174 -10.93 4.14 9.10
N ARG A 175 -11.92 4.56 9.92
CA ARG A 175 -11.82 5.67 10.89
C ARG A 175 -11.31 6.98 10.28
N VAL A 176 -11.50 7.15 8.98
CA VAL A 176 -11.12 8.36 8.23
C VAL A 176 -12.38 9.18 8.01
N ASP A 177 -12.29 10.49 8.26
CA ASP A 177 -13.37 11.42 7.88
C ASP A 177 -13.58 11.35 6.36
N PRO A 178 -14.77 10.95 5.87
CA PRO A 178 -15.04 10.83 4.45
C PRO A 178 -14.92 12.15 3.70
N ALA A 179 -15.24 13.26 4.36
CA ALA A 179 -15.18 14.60 3.81
C ALA A 179 -14.52 15.55 4.82
N ASN A 180 -13.19 15.44 4.96
CA ASN A 180 -12.41 16.26 5.88
C ASN A 180 -12.56 17.77 5.57
N LYS A 181 -12.07 18.62 6.47
CA LYS A 181 -12.15 20.09 6.34
C LYS A 181 -11.62 20.61 5.00
N GLU A 182 -10.54 20.01 4.48
CA GLU A 182 -9.96 20.37 3.18
C GLU A 182 -10.92 20.05 2.03
N ALA A 183 -11.49 18.85 2.01
CA ALA A 183 -12.47 18.45 1.00
C ALA A 183 -13.74 19.31 1.04
N GLN A 184 -14.20 19.66 2.24
CA GLN A 184 -15.35 20.55 2.42
C GLN A 184 -15.03 21.96 1.89
N ALA A 185 -13.86 22.51 2.22
CA ALA A 185 -13.43 23.83 1.74
C ALA A 185 -13.29 23.84 0.20
N THR A 186 -12.67 22.81 -0.37
CA THR A 186 -12.54 22.67 -1.83
C THR A 186 -13.92 22.52 -2.49
N ALA A 187 -14.79 21.68 -1.97
CA ALA A 187 -16.15 21.51 -2.50
C ALA A 187 -16.91 22.85 -2.48
N GLN A 188 -16.82 23.61 -1.39
CA GLN A 188 -17.41 24.94 -1.29
C GLN A 188 -16.85 25.90 -2.34
N ALA A 189 -15.53 25.96 -2.49
CA ALA A 189 -14.86 26.81 -3.48
C ALA A 189 -15.27 26.46 -4.94
N LEU A 190 -15.53 25.19 -5.21
CA LEU A 190 -15.97 24.67 -6.51
C LEU A 190 -17.49 24.68 -6.71
N GLY A 191 -18.28 25.10 -5.71
CA GLY A 191 -19.73 25.06 -5.77
C GLY A 191 -20.33 23.64 -5.74
N LEU A 192 -19.59 22.65 -5.27
CA LEU A 192 -19.99 21.25 -5.22
C LEU A 192 -20.74 20.95 -3.91
N LYS A 193 -21.79 20.14 -4.00
CA LYS A 193 -22.47 19.52 -2.85
C LYS A 193 -21.90 18.12 -2.64
N LEU A 194 -21.49 17.81 -1.40
CA LEU A 194 -21.01 16.48 -1.04
C LEU A 194 -22.15 15.63 -0.46
N GLN A 195 -22.30 14.41 -0.95
CA GLN A 195 -23.21 13.39 -0.43
C GLN A 195 -22.40 12.24 0.13
N ILE A 196 -22.58 11.92 1.40
CA ILE A 196 -21.83 10.83 2.04
C ILE A 196 -22.62 9.53 1.90
N LEU A 197 -21.95 8.49 1.38
CA LEU A 197 -22.47 7.14 1.19
C LEU A 197 -21.66 6.16 2.03
N GLU A 198 -22.22 5.76 3.15
CA GLU A 198 -21.62 4.79 4.05
C GLU A 198 -21.92 3.37 3.58
N VAL A 199 -20.90 2.50 3.54
CA VAL A 199 -21.03 1.07 3.20
C VAL A 199 -20.25 0.25 4.22
N ARG A 200 -20.91 -0.70 4.88
CA ARG A 200 -20.33 -1.60 5.90
C ARG A 200 -20.23 -3.03 5.38
N THR A 201 -21.21 -3.44 4.60
CA THR A 201 -21.37 -4.79 4.06
C THR A 201 -21.46 -4.76 2.53
N PRO A 202 -21.21 -5.88 1.85
CA PRO A 202 -21.40 -5.94 0.40
C PRO A 202 -22.82 -5.61 -0.06
N ASP A 203 -23.83 -5.84 0.77
CA ASP A 203 -25.22 -5.60 0.41
C ASP A 203 -25.59 -4.12 0.45
N ASP A 204 -24.87 -3.32 1.24
CA ASP A 204 -25.06 -1.87 1.30
C ASP A 204 -24.68 -1.16 -0.03
N LEU A 205 -23.89 -1.82 -0.90
CA LEU A 205 -23.39 -1.21 -2.12
C LEU A 205 -24.53 -0.80 -3.06
N GLU A 206 -25.51 -1.68 -3.31
CA GLU A 206 -26.64 -1.35 -4.19
C GLU A 206 -27.49 -0.22 -3.62
N ASP A 207 -27.68 -0.20 -2.30
CA ASP A 207 -28.43 0.85 -1.63
C ASP A 207 -27.72 2.20 -1.72
N ALA A 208 -26.40 2.22 -1.55
CA ALA A 208 -25.59 3.42 -1.72
C ALA A 208 -25.69 3.99 -3.16
N PHE A 209 -25.64 3.14 -4.18
CA PHE A 209 -25.79 3.58 -5.58
C PHE A 209 -27.23 4.01 -5.89
N ARG A 210 -28.27 3.39 -5.29
CA ARG A 210 -29.64 3.87 -5.38
C ARG A 210 -29.79 5.25 -4.72
N ALA A 211 -29.17 5.47 -3.57
CA ALA A 211 -29.18 6.77 -2.89
C ALA A 211 -28.45 7.85 -3.73
N ALA A 212 -27.29 7.53 -4.30
CA ALA A 212 -26.58 8.43 -5.22
C ALA A 212 -27.47 8.88 -6.39
N THR A 213 -28.15 7.92 -7.04
CA THR A 213 -29.05 8.19 -8.16
C THR A 213 -30.27 9.02 -7.73
N ARG A 214 -30.91 8.67 -6.61
CA ARG A 214 -32.08 9.39 -6.08
C ARG A 214 -31.76 10.85 -5.78
N GLU A 215 -30.58 11.12 -5.24
CA GLU A 215 -30.13 12.48 -4.92
C GLU A 215 -29.42 13.17 -6.09
N ARG A 216 -29.40 12.55 -7.27
CA ARG A 216 -28.79 13.09 -8.49
C ARG A 216 -27.31 13.44 -8.31
N ALA A 217 -26.53 12.50 -7.80
CA ALA A 217 -25.07 12.63 -7.82
C ALA A 217 -24.58 12.63 -9.28
N ASP A 218 -23.71 13.58 -9.63
CA ASP A 218 -23.14 13.73 -10.95
C ASP A 218 -21.80 12.99 -11.09
N ALA A 219 -21.13 12.72 -9.97
CA ALA A 219 -19.87 11.99 -9.91
C ALA A 219 -19.72 11.26 -8.57
N LEU A 220 -18.83 10.30 -8.55
CA LEU A 220 -18.52 9.47 -7.38
C LEU A 220 -17.04 9.54 -7.04
N MET A 221 -16.72 9.85 -5.81
CA MET A 221 -15.41 9.66 -5.22
C MET A 221 -15.44 8.46 -4.27
N VAL A 222 -14.52 7.53 -4.43
CA VAL A 222 -14.43 6.33 -3.60
C VAL A 222 -13.24 6.46 -2.67
N ARG A 223 -13.47 6.35 -1.35
CA ARG A 223 -12.41 6.41 -0.35
C ARG A 223 -11.74 5.05 -0.21
N SER A 224 -10.42 5.07 -0.11
CA SER A 224 -9.63 3.84 0.07
C SER A 224 -9.86 3.21 1.44
N GLY A 225 -9.83 1.89 1.47
CA GLY A 225 -9.89 1.05 2.66
C GLY A 225 -9.87 -0.41 2.25
N ALA A 226 -9.63 -1.34 3.17
CA ALA A 226 -9.50 -2.75 2.84
C ALA A 226 -10.80 -3.33 2.25
N PHE A 227 -11.95 -2.98 2.82
CA PHE A 227 -13.28 -3.36 2.30
C PHE A 227 -13.46 -2.90 0.84
N VAL A 228 -13.21 -1.63 0.58
CA VAL A 228 -13.35 -1.04 -0.77
C VAL A 228 -12.35 -1.66 -1.74
N ASN A 229 -11.10 -1.87 -1.32
CA ASN A 229 -10.08 -2.53 -2.14
C ASN A 229 -10.50 -3.95 -2.54
N PHE A 230 -11.12 -4.69 -1.62
CA PHE A 230 -11.60 -6.05 -1.90
C PHE A 230 -12.78 -6.06 -2.88
N HIS A 231 -13.73 -5.13 -2.72
CA HIS A 231 -14.96 -5.05 -3.52
C HIS A 231 -14.86 -4.10 -4.74
N GLN A 232 -13.67 -3.58 -5.06
CA GLN A 232 -13.46 -2.53 -6.07
C GLN A 232 -14.06 -2.83 -7.43
N LYS A 233 -14.00 -4.08 -7.91
CA LYS A 233 -14.61 -4.46 -9.21
C LYS A 233 -16.13 -4.32 -9.20
N ARG A 234 -16.79 -4.75 -8.11
CA ARG A 234 -18.26 -4.59 -7.95
C ARG A 234 -18.65 -3.13 -7.90
N ILE A 235 -17.90 -2.31 -7.14
CA ILE A 235 -18.13 -0.86 -7.04
C ILE A 235 -17.98 -0.19 -8.42
N ALA A 236 -16.93 -0.54 -9.18
CA ALA A 236 -16.74 -0.01 -10.54
C ALA A 236 -17.86 -0.40 -11.49
N GLN A 237 -18.33 -1.66 -11.43
CA GLN A 237 -19.47 -2.14 -12.24
C GLN A 237 -20.78 -1.39 -11.91
N LEU A 238 -21.04 -1.15 -10.62
CA LEU A 238 -22.20 -0.36 -10.19
C LEU A 238 -22.10 1.09 -10.65
N ALA A 239 -20.91 1.70 -10.61
CA ALA A 239 -20.68 3.05 -11.13
C ALA A 239 -20.95 3.12 -12.64
N ILE A 240 -20.46 2.17 -13.43
CA ILE A 240 -20.71 2.06 -14.87
C ILE A 240 -22.20 1.87 -15.15
N LYS A 241 -22.86 0.94 -14.44
CA LYS A 241 -24.31 0.69 -14.59
C LYS A 241 -25.16 1.93 -14.29
N SER A 242 -24.75 2.71 -13.30
CA SER A 242 -25.40 3.98 -12.92
C SER A 242 -24.96 5.17 -13.79
N ARG A 243 -24.07 4.97 -14.78
CA ARG A 243 -23.44 6.03 -15.59
C ARG A 243 -22.81 7.13 -14.74
N LEU A 244 -22.26 6.77 -13.60
CA LEU A 244 -21.69 7.68 -12.62
C LEU A 244 -20.18 7.75 -12.79
N PRO A 245 -19.59 8.85 -13.27
CA PRO A 245 -18.16 9.05 -13.36
C PRO A 245 -17.52 8.83 -11.99
N ALA A 246 -16.64 7.84 -11.87
CA ALA A 246 -16.10 7.44 -10.59
C ALA A 246 -14.58 7.56 -10.52
N MET A 247 -14.09 8.24 -9.49
CA MET A 247 -12.65 8.32 -9.18
C MET A 247 -12.31 7.39 -8.02
N TYR A 248 -11.31 6.57 -8.25
CA TYR A 248 -10.72 5.68 -7.26
C TYR A 248 -9.21 5.50 -7.53
N ASN A 249 -8.50 4.89 -6.62
CA ASN A 249 -7.05 4.69 -6.71
C ASN A 249 -6.62 3.50 -7.60
N ASN A 250 -7.55 2.83 -8.28
CA ASN A 250 -7.25 1.71 -9.17
C ASN A 250 -8.18 1.73 -10.40
N VAL A 251 -7.74 2.38 -11.47
CA VAL A 251 -8.49 2.44 -12.74
C VAL A 251 -8.61 1.10 -13.43
N ASP A 252 -7.68 0.16 -13.22
CA ASP A 252 -7.70 -1.15 -13.85
C ASP A 252 -8.88 -2.02 -13.35
N ALA A 253 -9.49 -1.65 -12.21
CA ALA A 253 -10.73 -2.26 -11.74
C ALA A 253 -11.99 -1.80 -12.51
N GLY A 254 -11.87 -0.81 -13.43
CA GLY A 254 -12.97 -0.26 -14.21
C GLY A 254 -13.40 1.16 -13.82
N PHE A 255 -12.71 1.84 -12.92
CA PHE A 255 -12.98 3.23 -12.58
C PHE A 255 -12.59 4.18 -13.71
N LEU A 256 -13.23 5.36 -13.76
CA LEU A 256 -12.99 6.37 -14.77
C LEU A 256 -11.59 6.97 -14.68
N MET A 257 -11.18 7.32 -13.48
CA MET A 257 -9.91 8.01 -13.26
C MET A 257 -9.34 7.75 -11.87
N SER A 258 -8.04 7.95 -11.74
CA SER A 258 -7.33 7.97 -10.45
C SER A 258 -6.33 9.11 -10.39
N TYR A 259 -6.10 9.60 -9.18
CA TYR A 259 -4.99 10.49 -8.86
C TYR A 259 -4.34 9.98 -7.58
N GLU A 260 -3.21 9.31 -7.74
CA GLU A 260 -2.53 8.53 -6.69
C GLU A 260 -1.03 8.51 -6.90
N THR A 261 -0.34 8.14 -5.84
CA THR A 261 1.05 7.72 -5.96
C THR A 261 1.16 6.38 -6.67
N ASN A 262 2.29 6.15 -7.33
CA ASN A 262 2.58 4.84 -7.88
C ASN A 262 2.70 3.82 -6.74
N ARG A 263 1.64 3.02 -6.55
CA ARG A 263 1.58 2.04 -5.46
C ARG A 263 2.65 0.96 -5.56
N LEU A 264 3.00 0.55 -6.77
CA LEU A 264 4.00 -0.48 -6.97
C LEU A 264 5.37 0.05 -6.53
N ASP A 265 5.66 1.32 -6.81
CA ASP A 265 6.89 1.97 -6.35
C ASP A 265 6.97 2.00 -4.81
N SER A 266 5.86 2.29 -4.12
CA SER A 266 5.83 2.25 -2.65
C SER A 266 6.17 0.87 -2.08
N TYR A 267 5.66 -0.22 -2.70
CA TYR A 267 6.01 -1.58 -2.28
C TYR A 267 7.47 -1.93 -2.61
N ARG A 268 7.98 -1.52 -3.78
CA ARG A 268 9.39 -1.70 -4.14
C ARG A 268 10.30 -0.96 -3.16
N ARG A 269 9.99 0.28 -2.81
CA ARG A 269 10.75 1.10 -1.87
C ARG A 269 10.66 0.61 -0.42
N ALA A 270 9.59 -0.08 -0.03
CA ALA A 270 9.49 -0.71 1.28
C ALA A 270 10.66 -1.68 1.54
N ALA A 271 11.23 -2.29 0.50
CA ALA A 271 12.41 -3.13 0.60
C ALA A 271 13.63 -2.38 1.17
N ILE A 272 13.76 -1.07 0.93
CA ILE A 272 14.85 -0.24 1.49
C ILE A 272 14.72 -0.15 3.02
N TYR A 273 13.49 -0.06 3.54
CA TYR A 273 13.23 -0.06 4.96
C TYR A 273 13.51 -1.43 5.59
N VAL A 274 13.11 -2.49 4.88
CA VAL A 274 13.43 -3.87 5.26
C VAL A 274 14.96 -4.04 5.38
N ASP A 275 15.72 -3.66 4.37
CA ASP A 275 17.18 -3.76 4.33
C ASP A 275 17.82 -3.01 5.51
N LYS A 276 17.43 -1.75 5.74
CA LYS A 276 17.96 -0.94 6.85
C LYS A 276 17.70 -1.58 8.21
N ILE A 277 16.50 -2.15 8.41
CA ILE A 277 16.14 -2.81 9.66
C ILE A 277 16.93 -4.11 9.83
N LEU A 278 17.06 -4.93 8.78
CA LEU A 278 17.86 -6.14 8.81
C LEU A 278 19.35 -5.87 9.07
N LYS A 279 19.83 -4.67 8.70
CA LYS A 279 21.17 -4.16 9.02
C LYS A 279 21.28 -3.52 10.42
N GLY A 280 20.22 -3.59 11.24
CA GLY A 280 20.23 -3.15 12.64
C GLY A 280 19.75 -1.72 12.89
N VAL A 281 19.27 -0.99 11.88
CA VAL A 281 18.70 0.34 12.10
C VAL A 281 17.34 0.21 12.80
N LYS A 282 17.12 0.98 13.87
CA LYS A 282 15.86 0.95 14.60
C LYS A 282 14.73 1.61 13.81
N PRO A 283 13.52 1.04 13.75
CA PRO A 283 12.38 1.64 13.07
C PRO A 283 12.07 3.06 13.53
N GLY A 284 12.19 3.32 14.84
CA GLY A 284 11.93 4.63 15.43
C GLY A 284 12.85 5.76 14.96
N ASP A 285 14.02 5.41 14.40
CA ASP A 285 15.01 6.35 13.85
C ASP A 285 14.90 6.51 12.33
N LEU A 286 14.05 5.71 11.66
CA LEU A 286 13.81 5.78 10.24
C LEU A 286 12.58 6.64 9.94
N PRO A 287 12.75 7.83 9.34
CA PRO A 287 11.62 8.69 8.99
C PRO A 287 10.58 7.97 8.14
N VAL A 288 9.31 8.24 8.39
CA VAL A 288 8.21 7.80 7.53
C VAL A 288 8.22 8.64 6.26
N GLU A 289 8.20 7.97 5.12
CA GLU A 289 8.30 8.62 3.84
C GLU A 289 6.93 9.00 3.28
N GLN A 290 6.81 10.25 2.84
CA GLN A 290 5.68 10.76 2.08
C GLN A 290 5.93 10.64 0.58
N PRO A 291 4.90 10.33 -0.23
CA PRO A 291 5.05 10.32 -1.66
C PRO A 291 5.23 11.74 -2.22
N MET A 292 6.15 11.88 -3.17
CA MET A 292 6.45 13.17 -3.81
C MET A 292 5.86 13.29 -5.22
N LYS A 293 5.49 12.17 -5.84
CA LYS A 293 4.98 12.12 -7.22
C LYS A 293 3.63 11.44 -7.26
N PHE A 294 2.68 12.12 -7.89
CA PHE A 294 1.31 11.63 -8.11
C PHE A 294 1.07 11.46 -9.61
N GLU A 295 0.28 10.46 -9.96
CA GLU A 295 -0.07 10.13 -11.34
C GLU A 295 -1.57 10.29 -11.56
N LEU A 296 -1.94 11.08 -12.58
CA LEU A 296 -3.31 11.15 -13.09
C LEU A 296 -3.48 10.09 -14.18
N ILE A 297 -4.36 9.13 -13.95
CA ILE A 297 -4.66 8.09 -14.93
C ILE A 297 -6.13 8.19 -15.31
N ILE A 298 -6.43 8.13 -16.63
CA ILE A 298 -7.78 8.23 -17.17
C ILE A 298 -8.10 7.00 -18.01
N ASN A 299 -9.28 6.43 -17.80
CA ASN A 299 -9.77 5.25 -18.51
C ASN A 299 -10.85 5.65 -19.53
N LEU A 300 -10.46 5.78 -20.80
CA LEU A 300 -11.38 6.12 -21.88
C LEU A 300 -12.36 4.99 -22.24
N LYS A 301 -12.04 3.71 -21.93
CA LYS A 301 -13.01 2.62 -22.07
C LYS A 301 -14.20 2.84 -21.15
N THR A 302 -13.94 3.17 -19.88
CA THR A 302 -14.98 3.50 -18.91
C THR A 302 -15.71 4.78 -19.29
N ALA A 303 -15.01 5.83 -19.73
CA ALA A 303 -15.64 7.06 -20.21
C ALA A 303 -16.65 6.77 -21.32
N LYS A 304 -16.27 5.96 -22.31
CA LYS A 304 -17.16 5.53 -23.41
C LYS A 304 -18.39 4.75 -22.91
N GLN A 305 -18.19 3.84 -21.94
CA GLN A 305 -19.29 3.02 -21.38
C GLN A 305 -20.34 3.86 -20.66
N ILE A 306 -19.92 4.94 -19.98
CA ILE A 306 -20.85 5.83 -19.27
C ILE A 306 -21.36 6.99 -20.12
N GLY A 307 -20.90 7.11 -21.38
CA GLY A 307 -21.31 8.17 -22.31
C GLY A 307 -20.67 9.53 -22.00
N LEU A 308 -19.48 9.55 -21.38
CA LEU A 308 -18.75 10.77 -21.00
C LEU A 308 -17.64 11.07 -22.00
N THR A 309 -17.54 12.32 -22.43
CA THR A 309 -16.38 12.84 -23.18
C THR A 309 -15.50 13.62 -22.20
N ILE A 310 -14.25 13.18 -22.04
CA ILE A 310 -13.28 13.87 -21.19
C ILE A 310 -12.74 15.10 -21.90
N PRO A 311 -12.71 16.28 -21.28
CA PRO A 311 -12.17 17.49 -21.87
C PRO A 311 -10.70 17.34 -22.28
N PRO A 312 -10.28 17.91 -23.44
CA PRO A 312 -8.91 17.76 -23.97
C PRO A 312 -7.81 18.24 -23.00
N ASN A 313 -8.07 19.32 -22.26
CA ASN A 313 -7.13 19.86 -21.25
C ASN A 313 -6.90 18.89 -20.09
N VAL A 314 -7.89 18.08 -19.72
CA VAL A 314 -7.74 17.04 -18.67
C VAL A 314 -6.94 15.85 -19.21
N LEU A 315 -7.22 15.44 -20.48
CA LEU A 315 -6.46 14.38 -21.13
C LEU A 315 -4.99 14.75 -21.33
N ALA A 316 -4.70 16.01 -21.67
CA ALA A 316 -3.32 16.49 -21.87
C ALA A 316 -2.48 16.45 -20.57
N ARG A 317 -3.13 16.46 -19.41
CA ARG A 317 -2.48 16.38 -18.08
C ARG A 317 -2.38 14.96 -17.55
N ALA A 318 -2.99 13.99 -18.22
CA ALA A 318 -2.94 12.60 -17.77
C ALA A 318 -1.55 12.00 -18.01
N ASP A 319 -0.96 11.42 -16.96
CA ASP A 319 0.30 10.66 -17.06
C ASP A 319 0.10 9.35 -17.84
N ARG A 320 -1.11 8.77 -17.75
CA ARG A 320 -1.48 7.55 -18.47
C ARG A 320 -2.94 7.58 -18.90
N VAL A 321 -3.21 7.17 -20.14
CA VAL A 321 -4.57 7.04 -20.71
C VAL A 321 -4.78 5.58 -21.14
N ILE A 322 -5.81 4.92 -20.58
CA ILE A 322 -6.24 3.56 -20.96
C ILE A 322 -7.26 3.72 -22.11
N ARG A 323 -6.94 3.14 -23.28
CA ARG A 323 -7.75 3.19 -24.49
C ARG A 323 -8.38 1.85 -24.81
#